data_4af8e03d67c4dfb0330c3b9099c2e6d8
#
_entry.id   4af8e03d67c4dfb0330c3b9099c2e6d8
#
_cell.length_a   1.000
_cell.length_b   1.000
_cell.length_c   1.000
_cell.angle_alpha   90.00
_cell.angle_beta   90.00
_cell.angle_gamma   90.00
#
_symmetry.space_group_name_H-M   'P 1'
#
loop_
_entity.id
_entity.type
_entity.pdbx_description
1 polymer ?
#
loop_
_entity_poly.entity_id
_entity_poly.type
_entity_poly.pdbx_seq_one_letter_code
_entity_poly.pdbx_strand_id
1 'polypeptide(L)'
;MVMDIEQMKQVAHYISITGIVRKDGKFLICKRSPSERIFPLKWCVPGGKLEQSDFLNWKKDTKDHWLNILEKILQKEIFEECNIRIKNIGYCSSLVLVRPNGFSGVIISLYADYDSGDVKMMQPDELINYAWVSLEEAKDYDLIENIYEQLEKVERIYDGKDTSIHQA
;
A
#
# COMPACT_ATOMS: atom_id res chain seq x y z
N MET A 1 -23.06 -24.82 5.95
CA MET A 1 -21.84 -25.64 6.07
C MET A 1 -20.74 -24.72 6.60
N VAL A 2 -20.19 -25.00 7.77
CA VAL A 2 -19.09 -24.22 8.34
C VAL A 2 -17.79 -24.78 7.76
N MET A 3 -17.00 -23.93 7.12
CA MET A 3 -15.69 -24.30 6.59
C MET A 3 -14.72 -24.51 7.76
N ASP A 4 -13.93 -25.56 7.71
CA ASP A 4 -12.80 -25.72 8.63
C ASP A 4 -11.62 -24.81 8.27
N ILE A 5 -10.61 -24.71 9.16
CA ILE A 5 -9.46 -23.80 8.95
C ILE A 5 -8.66 -24.15 7.69
N GLU A 6 -8.51 -25.42 7.35
CA GLU A 6 -7.74 -25.83 6.17
C GLU A 6 -8.50 -25.46 4.88
N GLN A 7 -9.82 -25.59 4.87
CA GLN A 7 -10.66 -25.10 3.78
C GLN A 7 -10.61 -23.58 3.67
N MET A 8 -10.63 -22.85 4.81
CA MET A 8 -10.52 -21.40 4.83
C MET A 8 -9.18 -20.91 4.27
N LYS A 9 -8.07 -21.57 4.56
CA LYS A 9 -6.75 -21.21 4.02
C LYS A 9 -6.69 -21.26 2.49
N GLN A 10 -7.54 -22.06 1.84
CA GLN A 10 -7.58 -22.16 0.38
C GLN A 10 -8.29 -20.97 -0.29
N VAL A 11 -9.21 -20.32 0.41
CA VAL A 11 -10.09 -19.31 -0.20
C VAL A 11 -10.10 -17.97 0.51
N ALA A 12 -9.63 -17.88 1.74
CA ALA A 12 -9.54 -16.64 2.50
C ALA A 12 -8.12 -16.05 2.43
N HIS A 13 -8.04 -14.77 2.07
CA HIS A 13 -6.80 -14.04 1.92
C HIS A 13 -6.83 -12.75 2.74
N TYR A 14 -5.70 -12.39 3.35
CA TYR A 14 -5.51 -11.02 3.83
C TYR A 14 -5.32 -10.10 2.64
N ILE A 15 -6.06 -9.02 2.57
CA ILE A 15 -5.88 -7.99 1.55
C ILE A 15 -5.15 -6.81 2.19
N SER A 16 -4.03 -6.42 1.60
CA SER A 16 -3.28 -5.22 1.99
C SER A 16 -3.21 -4.28 0.79
N ILE A 17 -3.36 -2.99 1.04
CA ILE A 17 -3.27 -1.94 0.03
C ILE A 17 -2.07 -1.06 0.38
N THR A 18 -1.16 -0.86 -0.56
CA THR A 18 0.01 0.01 -0.38
C THR A 18 0.00 1.14 -1.41
N GLY A 19 0.54 2.30 -1.04
CA GLY A 19 0.53 3.50 -1.86
C GLY A 19 1.90 4.03 -2.22
N ILE A 20 2.19 4.07 -3.52
CA ILE A 20 3.38 4.72 -4.08
C ILE A 20 3.02 6.18 -4.33
N VAL A 21 3.32 7.05 -3.37
CA VAL A 21 2.97 8.47 -3.44
C VAL A 21 4.09 9.24 -4.11
N ARG A 22 3.77 9.99 -5.17
CA ARG A 22 4.71 10.81 -5.92
C ARG A 22 4.47 12.31 -5.69
N LYS A 23 5.56 13.05 -5.48
CA LYS A 23 5.59 14.51 -5.33
C LYS A 23 6.85 15.06 -5.98
N ASP A 24 6.71 15.96 -6.94
CA ASP A 24 7.83 16.67 -7.59
C ASP A 24 8.94 15.71 -8.09
N GLY A 25 8.56 14.58 -8.70
CA GLY A 25 9.49 13.57 -9.22
C GLY A 25 10.13 12.68 -8.13
N LYS A 26 9.70 12.79 -6.88
CA LYS A 26 10.16 11.96 -5.76
C LYS A 26 9.05 11.09 -5.21
N PHE A 27 9.42 9.97 -4.61
CA PHE A 27 8.53 9.00 -3.99
C PHE A 27 8.64 9.05 -2.47
N LEU A 28 7.51 8.91 -1.78
CA LEU A 28 7.49 8.76 -0.33
C LEU A 28 7.83 7.32 0.03
N ILE A 29 8.90 7.16 0.81
CA ILE A 29 9.22 5.89 1.46
C ILE A 29 9.22 6.08 2.97
N CYS A 30 8.85 5.02 3.70
CA CYS A 30 8.72 5.02 5.15
C CYS A 30 9.54 3.90 5.77
N LYS A 31 10.17 4.17 6.92
CA LYS A 31 10.95 3.17 7.66
C LYS A 31 10.07 2.46 8.67
N ARG A 32 10.03 1.14 8.60
CA ARG A 32 9.26 0.31 9.53
C ARG A 32 9.87 0.33 10.92
N SER A 33 9.00 0.25 11.92
CA SER A 33 9.39 0.16 13.33
C SER A 33 10.18 -1.14 13.62
N PRO A 34 11.09 -1.15 14.59
CA PRO A 34 11.75 -2.36 15.04
C PRO A 34 10.78 -3.36 15.72
N SER A 35 9.60 -2.91 16.17
CA SER A 35 8.57 -3.76 16.75
C SER A 35 7.74 -4.53 15.71
N GLU A 36 7.87 -4.19 14.43
CA GLU A 36 7.16 -4.85 13.35
C GLU A 36 7.62 -6.32 13.19
N ARG A 37 6.65 -7.23 13.07
CA ARG A 37 6.92 -8.68 12.96
C ARG A 37 7.51 -9.09 11.62
N ILE A 38 7.18 -8.36 10.56
CA ILE A 38 7.60 -8.67 9.19
C ILE A 38 8.42 -7.49 8.68
N PHE A 39 9.65 -7.77 8.24
CA PHE A 39 10.58 -6.77 7.72
C PHE A 39 10.82 -5.58 8.66
N PRO A 40 11.18 -5.80 9.96
CA PRO A 40 11.51 -4.69 10.86
C PRO A 40 12.68 -3.88 10.32
N LEU A 41 12.66 -2.56 10.55
CA LEU A 41 13.68 -1.59 10.14
C LEU A 41 13.91 -1.43 8.62
N LYS A 42 13.25 -2.21 7.78
CA LYS A 42 13.27 -2.04 6.33
C LYS A 42 12.48 -0.79 5.91
N TRP A 43 12.79 -0.29 4.72
CA TRP A 43 12.02 0.78 4.10
C TRP A 43 10.93 0.21 3.19
N CYS A 44 9.76 0.83 3.23
CA CYS A 44 8.58 0.43 2.48
C CYS A 44 7.83 1.66 1.96
N VAL A 45 6.73 1.44 1.27
CA VAL A 45 5.72 2.47 1.01
C VAL A 45 4.58 2.34 2.05
N PRO A 46 3.88 3.45 2.41
CA PRO A 46 2.80 3.42 3.39
C PRO A 46 1.60 2.61 2.90
N GLY A 47 0.77 2.13 3.80
CA GLY A 47 -0.45 1.39 3.51
C GLY A 47 -0.84 0.43 4.61
N GLY A 48 -2.04 -0.14 4.50
CA GLY A 48 -2.60 -0.99 5.54
C GLY A 48 -3.39 -2.17 5.01
N LYS A 49 -4.09 -2.84 5.92
CA LYS A 49 -4.95 -3.98 5.60
C LYS A 49 -6.37 -3.51 5.38
N LEU A 50 -7.08 -4.22 4.52
CA LEU A 50 -8.53 -4.09 4.42
C LEU A 50 -9.17 -4.89 5.56
N GLU A 51 -9.79 -4.19 6.49
CA GLU A 51 -10.53 -4.80 7.59
C GLU A 51 -12.02 -4.43 7.53
N GLN A 52 -12.89 -5.30 8.01
CA GLN A 52 -14.33 -5.02 8.00
C GLN A 52 -14.68 -3.80 8.86
N SER A 53 -13.95 -3.57 9.95
CA SER A 53 -14.09 -2.40 10.82
C SER A 53 -13.90 -1.07 10.09
N ASP A 54 -13.13 -1.06 8.99
CA ASP A 54 -12.87 0.16 8.22
C ASP A 54 -14.12 0.71 7.54
N PHE A 55 -14.92 -0.16 6.95
CA PHE A 55 -16.02 0.26 6.07
C PHE A 55 -17.41 -0.05 6.58
N LEU A 56 -17.59 -0.96 7.56
CA LEU A 56 -18.93 -1.31 8.04
C LEU A 56 -19.71 -0.10 8.60
N ASN A 57 -19.01 0.91 9.11
CA ASN A 57 -19.61 2.14 9.61
C ASN A 57 -19.72 3.25 8.55
N TRP A 58 -19.21 3.02 7.33
CA TRP A 58 -19.34 4.01 6.26
C TRP A 58 -20.73 3.93 5.62
N LYS A 59 -21.19 5.07 5.13
CA LYS A 59 -22.39 5.10 4.29
C LYS A 59 -22.14 4.28 3.03
N LYS A 60 -23.06 3.36 2.72
CA LYS A 60 -23.02 2.61 1.47
C LYS A 60 -23.23 3.53 0.26
N ASP A 61 -22.52 3.27 -0.82
CA ASP A 61 -22.63 4.02 -2.08
C ASP A 61 -23.87 3.54 -2.87
N THR A 62 -24.26 2.28 -2.70
CA THR A 62 -25.49 1.69 -3.24
C THR A 62 -26.33 1.11 -2.10
N LYS A 63 -27.45 0.40 -2.44
CA LYS A 63 -28.26 -0.27 -1.43
C LYS A 63 -27.46 -1.24 -0.56
N ASP A 64 -26.53 -1.99 -1.17
CA ASP A 64 -25.86 -3.10 -0.52
C ASP A 64 -24.32 -3.05 -0.55
N HIS A 65 -23.71 -2.06 -1.26
CA HIS A 65 -22.27 -2.06 -1.56
C HIS A 65 -21.57 -0.75 -1.21
N TRP A 66 -20.29 -0.89 -0.89
CA TRP A 66 -19.29 0.20 -0.86
C TRP A 66 -18.43 0.09 -2.12
N LEU A 67 -18.30 1.19 -2.86
CA LEU A 67 -17.52 1.26 -4.11
C LEU A 67 -16.16 1.90 -3.85
N ASN A 68 -15.19 1.65 -4.75
CA ASN A 68 -13.84 2.20 -4.70
C ASN A 68 -13.16 1.96 -3.35
N ILE A 69 -13.34 0.74 -2.83
CA ILE A 69 -12.91 0.40 -1.47
C ILE A 69 -11.38 0.46 -1.32
N LEU A 70 -10.63 0.07 -2.35
CA LEU A 70 -9.17 0.07 -2.31
C LEU A 70 -8.62 1.48 -2.22
N GLU A 71 -9.16 2.42 -3.01
CA GLU A 71 -8.77 3.82 -3.01
C GLU A 71 -9.14 4.50 -1.69
N LYS A 72 -10.32 4.23 -1.16
CA LYS A 72 -10.79 4.77 0.13
C LYS A 72 -9.93 4.29 1.30
N ILE A 73 -9.59 3.00 1.33
CA ILE A 73 -8.69 2.44 2.35
C ILE A 73 -7.30 3.05 2.21
N LEU A 74 -6.74 3.15 0.99
CA LEU A 74 -5.44 3.76 0.80
C LEU A 74 -5.40 5.21 1.30
N GLN A 75 -6.42 6.01 0.98
CA GLN A 75 -6.51 7.40 1.45
C GLN A 75 -6.56 7.48 2.99
N LYS A 76 -7.32 6.58 3.62
CA LYS A 76 -7.41 6.47 5.08
C LYS A 76 -6.05 6.13 5.69
N GLU A 77 -5.42 5.04 5.23
CA GLU A 77 -4.15 4.55 5.77
C GLU A 77 -3.03 5.59 5.61
N ILE A 78 -2.88 6.19 4.44
CA ILE A 78 -1.86 7.22 4.21
C ILE A 78 -2.10 8.46 5.10
N PHE A 79 -3.34 8.82 5.33
CA PHE A 79 -3.65 9.92 6.24
C PHE A 79 -3.35 9.55 7.70
N GLU A 80 -3.71 8.35 8.13
CA GLU A 80 -3.49 7.87 9.50
C GLU A 80 -2.02 7.61 9.82
N GLU A 81 -1.24 7.09 8.86
CA GLU A 81 0.20 6.82 9.05
C GLU A 81 1.08 8.05 8.82
N CYS A 82 0.77 8.85 7.78
CA CYS A 82 1.67 9.88 7.27
C CYS A 82 1.13 11.31 7.36
N ASN A 83 -0.13 11.54 7.75
CA ASN A 83 -0.78 12.85 7.86
C ASN A 83 -0.83 13.63 6.53
N ILE A 84 -0.85 12.97 5.39
CA ILE A 84 -0.98 13.61 4.07
C ILE A 84 -2.23 13.14 3.35
N ARG A 85 -2.66 13.92 2.37
CA ARG A 85 -3.73 13.58 1.43
C ARG A 85 -3.16 13.28 0.06
N ILE A 86 -3.82 12.38 -0.64
CA ILE A 86 -3.43 11.92 -1.98
C ILE A 86 -4.59 12.05 -2.97
N LYS A 87 -4.26 12.12 -4.25
CA LYS A 87 -5.21 12.19 -5.38
C LYS A 87 -4.70 11.40 -6.58
N ASN A 88 -5.51 11.32 -7.63
CA ASN A 88 -5.17 10.67 -8.91
C ASN A 88 -4.65 9.23 -8.70
N ILE A 89 -5.40 8.45 -7.93
CA ILE A 89 -5.02 7.08 -7.57
C ILE A 89 -5.18 6.16 -8.77
N GLY A 90 -4.16 5.35 -9.06
CA GLY A 90 -4.17 4.35 -10.10
C GLY A 90 -3.53 3.04 -9.67
N TYR A 91 -3.76 1.97 -10.45
CA TYR A 91 -3.21 0.64 -10.17
C TYR A 91 -1.75 0.54 -10.62
N CYS A 92 -0.89 0.02 -9.77
CA CYS A 92 0.51 -0.30 -10.11
C CYS A 92 0.70 -1.80 -10.33
N SER A 93 0.50 -2.60 -9.30
CA SER A 93 0.75 -4.04 -9.36
C SER A 93 0.03 -4.78 -8.23
N SER A 94 0.05 -6.10 -8.28
CA SER A 94 -0.34 -6.95 -7.16
C SER A 94 0.60 -8.13 -7.03
N LEU A 95 0.73 -8.64 -5.81
CA LEU A 95 1.50 -9.84 -5.51
C LEU A 95 0.80 -10.66 -4.42
N VAL A 96 1.18 -11.92 -4.33
CA VAL A 96 0.73 -12.83 -3.28
C VAL A 96 1.93 -13.33 -2.49
N LEU A 97 1.80 -13.36 -1.18
CA LEU A 97 2.74 -14.04 -0.30
C LEU A 97 2.00 -15.00 0.64
N VAL A 98 2.65 -16.10 1.00
CA VAL A 98 2.11 -17.04 1.99
C VAL A 98 2.76 -16.75 3.34
N ARG A 99 1.93 -16.52 4.35
CA ARG A 99 2.38 -16.25 5.72
C ARG A 99 2.74 -17.53 6.45
N PRO A 100 3.55 -17.48 7.52
CA PRO A 100 3.91 -18.66 8.31
C PRO A 100 2.72 -19.44 8.89
N ASN A 101 1.58 -18.75 9.09
CA ASN A 101 0.34 -19.39 9.57
C ASN A 101 -0.45 -20.13 8.47
N GLY A 102 0.07 -20.14 7.22
CA GLY A 102 -0.53 -20.82 6.08
C GLY A 102 -1.60 -20.01 5.33
N PHE A 103 -2.00 -18.83 5.83
CA PHE A 103 -2.87 -17.93 5.07
C PHE A 103 -2.07 -17.10 4.09
N SER A 104 -2.59 -16.92 2.89
CA SER A 104 -1.99 -16.01 1.92
C SER A 104 -2.44 -14.57 2.13
N GLY A 105 -1.58 -13.65 1.76
CA GLY A 105 -1.88 -12.22 1.66
C GLY A 105 -1.78 -11.76 0.21
N VAL A 106 -2.80 -11.06 -0.25
CA VAL A 106 -2.79 -10.34 -1.53
C VAL A 106 -2.42 -8.90 -1.22
N ILE A 107 -1.32 -8.42 -1.77
CA ILE A 107 -0.90 -7.02 -1.67
C ILE A 107 -1.24 -6.35 -2.99
N ILE A 108 -2.03 -5.27 -2.92
CA ILE A 108 -2.42 -4.45 -4.07
C ILE A 108 -1.69 -3.12 -3.92
N SER A 109 -0.79 -2.84 -4.85
CA SER A 109 -0.03 -1.59 -4.88
C SER A 109 -0.69 -0.61 -5.83
N LEU A 110 -1.06 0.54 -5.29
CA LEU A 110 -1.62 1.66 -6.04
C LEU A 110 -0.57 2.78 -6.07
N TYR A 111 -0.60 3.60 -7.12
CA TYR A 111 0.16 4.86 -7.14
C TYR A 111 -0.77 6.04 -6.95
N ALA A 112 -0.24 7.16 -6.49
CA ALA A 112 -1.02 8.38 -6.29
C ALA A 112 -0.13 9.62 -6.34
N ASP A 113 -0.74 10.76 -6.66
CA ASP A 113 -0.12 12.07 -6.47
C ASP A 113 -0.30 12.52 -5.01
N TYR A 114 0.75 13.13 -4.45
CA TYR A 114 0.61 13.95 -3.25
C TYR A 114 -0.35 15.10 -3.53
N ASP A 115 -1.26 15.36 -2.59
CA ASP A 115 -2.19 16.48 -2.70
C ASP A 115 -1.87 17.59 -1.70
N SER A 116 -1.84 17.24 -0.41
CA SER A 116 -1.64 18.24 0.66
C SER A 116 -1.22 17.60 1.98
N GLY A 117 -0.83 18.43 2.94
CA GLY A 117 -0.43 18.04 4.28
C GLY A 117 1.09 18.01 4.48
N ASP A 118 1.52 17.95 5.73
CA ASP A 118 2.92 17.76 6.11
C ASP A 118 3.12 16.34 6.62
N VAL A 119 4.13 15.64 6.06
CA VAL A 119 4.41 14.27 6.47
C VAL A 119 4.83 14.24 7.94
N LYS A 120 4.10 13.45 8.70
CA LYS A 120 4.39 13.15 10.10
C LYS A 120 4.09 11.68 10.33
N MET A 121 5.00 10.99 11.01
CA MET A 121 4.77 9.60 11.43
C MET A 121 3.78 9.61 12.60
N MET A 122 2.52 9.26 12.30
CA MET A 122 1.42 9.32 13.27
C MET A 122 1.28 8.03 14.07
N GLN A 123 1.85 6.93 13.56
CA GLN A 123 1.82 5.59 14.18
C GLN A 123 3.27 5.08 14.36
N PRO A 124 4.00 5.56 15.39
CA PRO A 124 5.42 5.23 15.57
C PRO A 124 5.67 3.75 15.92
N ASP A 125 4.64 3.02 16.32
CA ASP A 125 4.72 1.56 16.48
C ASP A 125 4.77 0.80 15.15
N GLU A 126 4.41 1.45 14.04
CA GLU A 126 4.43 0.90 12.69
C GLU A 126 5.52 1.54 11.84
N LEU A 127 5.54 2.87 11.75
CA LEU A 127 6.47 3.65 10.92
C LEU A 127 7.19 4.69 11.77
N ILE A 128 8.54 4.71 11.71
CA ILE A 128 9.38 5.55 12.57
C ILE A 128 10.08 6.69 11.85
N ASN A 129 10.15 6.66 10.53
CA ASN A 129 10.82 7.69 9.72
C ASN A 129 10.28 7.69 8.29
N TYR A 130 10.55 8.75 7.54
CA TYR A 130 10.21 8.85 6.13
C TYR A 130 11.30 9.57 5.34
N ALA A 131 11.28 9.40 4.02
CA ALA A 131 12.08 10.16 3.07
C ALA A 131 11.31 10.37 1.76
N TRP A 132 11.54 11.51 1.12
CA TRP A 132 11.18 11.75 -0.27
C TRP A 132 12.41 11.47 -1.13
N VAL A 133 12.35 10.45 -1.97
CA VAL A 133 13.51 9.97 -2.75
C VAL A 133 13.20 9.95 -4.24
N SER A 134 14.17 10.34 -5.05
CA SER A 134 14.15 10.02 -6.48
C SER A 134 14.38 8.51 -6.68
N LEU A 135 14.14 8.02 -7.89
CA LEU A 135 14.41 6.63 -8.21
C LEU A 135 15.89 6.26 -8.00
N GLU A 136 16.81 7.18 -8.28
CA GLU A 136 18.25 6.95 -8.05
C GLU A 136 18.60 6.91 -6.57
N GLU A 137 18.09 7.87 -5.78
CA GLU A 137 18.30 7.92 -4.33
C GLU A 137 17.70 6.69 -3.62
N ALA A 138 16.62 6.10 -4.16
CA ALA A 138 15.98 4.92 -3.58
C ALA A 138 16.90 3.69 -3.50
N LYS A 139 17.93 3.61 -4.34
CA LYS A 139 18.91 2.51 -4.34
C LYS A 139 19.76 2.47 -3.07
N ASP A 140 19.90 3.59 -2.38
CA ASP A 140 20.70 3.70 -1.15
C ASP A 140 19.92 3.24 0.10
N TYR A 141 18.64 2.89 -0.06
CA TYR A 141 17.78 2.47 1.04
C TYR A 141 17.57 0.95 1.05
N ASP A 142 17.56 0.37 2.25
CA ASP A 142 17.25 -1.06 2.44
C ASP A 142 15.75 -1.30 2.29
N LEU A 143 15.29 -1.24 1.03
CA LEU A 143 13.89 -1.44 0.67
C LEU A 143 13.46 -2.90 0.84
N ILE A 144 12.19 -3.11 1.16
CA ILE A 144 11.56 -4.42 1.02
C ILE A 144 11.60 -4.83 -0.45
N GLU A 145 11.82 -6.13 -0.70
CA GLU A 145 11.83 -6.73 -2.03
C GLU A 145 10.62 -6.27 -2.87
N ASN A 146 10.85 -6.01 -4.15
CA ASN A 146 9.87 -5.54 -5.13
C ASN A 146 9.40 -4.07 -4.98
N ILE A 147 9.79 -3.35 -3.93
CA ILE A 147 9.44 -1.92 -3.82
C ILE A 147 10.14 -1.09 -4.89
N TYR A 148 11.44 -1.31 -5.10
CA TYR A 148 12.20 -0.57 -6.12
C TYR A 148 11.61 -0.73 -7.52
N GLU A 149 11.28 -1.95 -7.91
CA GLU A 149 10.68 -2.26 -9.21
C GLU A 149 9.30 -1.60 -9.38
N GLN A 150 8.55 -1.46 -8.29
CA GLN A 150 7.29 -0.73 -8.29
C GLN A 150 7.51 0.80 -8.49
N LEU A 151 8.52 1.39 -7.83
CA LEU A 151 8.90 2.79 -8.06
C LEU A 151 9.28 3.02 -9.52
N GLU A 152 10.11 2.14 -10.12
CA GLU A 152 10.47 2.19 -11.54
C GLU A 152 9.23 2.11 -12.44
N LYS A 153 8.31 1.21 -12.14
CA LYS A 153 7.08 1.06 -12.92
C LYS A 153 6.25 2.34 -12.87
N VAL A 154 6.08 2.93 -11.68
CA VAL A 154 5.33 4.17 -11.52
C VAL A 154 6.01 5.32 -12.25
N GLU A 155 7.34 5.43 -12.21
CA GLU A 155 8.08 6.44 -12.98
C GLU A 155 7.81 6.31 -14.48
N ARG A 156 7.81 5.07 -15.03
CA ARG A 156 7.45 4.84 -16.44
C ARG A 156 6.01 5.21 -16.78
N ILE A 157 5.07 5.00 -15.84
CA ILE A 157 3.66 5.42 -16.02
C ILE A 157 3.60 6.95 -16.16
N TYR A 158 4.26 7.68 -15.28
CA TYR A 158 4.28 9.16 -15.32
C TYR A 158 5.01 9.71 -16.55
N ASP A 159 6.02 9.01 -17.05
CA ASP A 159 6.72 9.36 -18.30
C ASP A 159 5.91 9.01 -19.56
N GLY A 160 4.74 8.40 -19.44
CA GLY A 160 3.93 7.94 -20.58
C GLY A 160 4.54 6.77 -21.34
N LYS A 161 5.50 6.05 -20.73
CA LYS A 161 6.22 4.92 -21.36
C LYS A 161 5.62 3.56 -21.03
N ASP A 162 4.76 3.48 -20.02
CA ASP A 162 4.09 2.24 -19.62
C ASP A 162 2.61 2.33 -19.96
N THR A 163 2.23 1.66 -21.06
CA THR A 163 0.82 1.47 -21.46
C THR A 163 0.31 0.07 -21.08
N SER A 164 1.10 -0.72 -20.36
CA SER A 164 0.88 -2.16 -20.13
C SER A 164 -0.11 -2.48 -19.00
N ILE A 165 -0.96 -1.53 -18.60
CA ILE A 165 -2.03 -1.78 -17.60
C ILE A 165 -3.01 -2.89 -18.05
N HIS A 166 -2.96 -3.32 -19.31
CA HIS A 166 -3.92 -4.25 -19.91
C HIS A 166 -3.33 -5.52 -20.56
N GLN A 167 -2.07 -5.89 -20.25
CA GLN A 167 -1.50 -7.15 -20.75
C GLN A 167 -1.24 -8.11 -19.57
N ALA A 168 -2.29 -8.77 -19.12
CA ALA A 168 -2.24 -10.02 -18.36
C ALA A 168 -2.93 -11.10 -19.20
#